data_6b2022c6ab8ddd5b99edbde4365b9dfe
#
_entry.id   6b2022c6ab8ddd5b99edbde4365b9dfe
#
_cell.length_a   1.000
_cell.length_b   1.000
_cell.length_c   1.000
_cell.angle_alpha   90.00
_cell.angle_beta   90.00
_cell.angle_gamma   90.00
#
_symmetry.space_group_name_H-M   'P 1'
#
loop_
_entity.id
_entity.type
_entity.pdbx_description
1 polymer ?
#
loop_
_entity_poly.entity_id
_entity_poly.type
_entity_poly.pdbx_seq_one_letter_code
_entity_poly.pdbx_strand_id
1 'polypeptide(L)'
;FNNSVFKDYTDFHECEFEKTACFYGVRFDKAPNFSACYFKEPKAVNLINVDIDKLDFKSLEQYIEDNYKDETCENKQEITEEQRNNNCKLKCAKHLKDSFRVIKDVLITQNNTLEAQEWHKLELYAKEKELEIQLSKNKNDNLKKESKNQVYNPKDYEKFNYSRLKTLKSKLMPLIFYSLL
;
A
#
# COMPACT_ATOMS: atom_id res chain seq x y z
N PHE A 1 -10.22 -21.48 -6.14
CA PHE A 1 -9.12 -21.52 -5.13
C PHE A 1 -9.62 -21.89 -3.72
N ASN A 2 -10.78 -22.56 -3.59
CA ASN A 2 -11.37 -22.86 -2.27
C ASN A 2 -10.38 -23.60 -1.35
N ASN A 3 -10.27 -23.15 -0.11
CA ASN A 3 -9.42 -23.71 0.94
C ASN A 3 -7.94 -23.87 0.53
N SER A 4 -7.49 -23.08 -0.43
CA SER A 4 -6.10 -23.09 -0.88
C SER A 4 -5.20 -22.28 0.06
N VAL A 5 -3.92 -22.66 0.12
CA VAL A 5 -2.90 -21.92 0.89
C VAL A 5 -1.86 -21.39 -0.08
N PHE A 6 -1.75 -20.07 -0.12
CA PHE A 6 -0.69 -19.38 -0.85
C PHE A 6 0.46 -19.07 0.12
N LYS A 7 1.54 -19.86 0.04
CA LYS A 7 2.68 -19.75 0.94
C LYS A 7 3.66 -18.64 0.57
N ASP A 8 3.62 -18.20 -0.68
CA ASP A 8 4.47 -17.16 -1.21
C ASP A 8 3.63 -16.05 -1.86
N TYR A 9 4.30 -15.00 -2.35
CA TYR A 9 3.63 -13.90 -3.03
C TYR A 9 2.78 -14.41 -4.18
N THR A 10 1.55 -13.91 -4.24
CA THR A 10 0.58 -14.31 -5.25
C THR A 10 0.19 -13.08 -6.05
N ASP A 11 0.41 -13.12 -7.36
CA ASP A 11 0.17 -12.00 -8.24
C ASP A 11 -1.05 -12.25 -9.14
N PHE A 12 -2.08 -11.43 -8.93
CA PHE A 12 -3.27 -11.31 -9.77
C PHE A 12 -3.35 -9.91 -10.42
N HIS A 13 -2.21 -9.20 -10.51
CA HIS A 13 -2.16 -7.87 -11.11
C HIS A 13 -2.71 -7.89 -12.53
N GLU A 14 -3.61 -6.94 -12.83
CA GLU A 14 -4.28 -6.84 -14.13
C GLU A 14 -5.06 -8.08 -14.57
N CYS A 15 -5.34 -9.03 -13.65
CA CYS A 15 -6.19 -10.18 -13.97
C CYS A 15 -7.63 -9.76 -14.18
N GLU A 16 -8.26 -10.35 -15.20
CA GLU A 16 -9.69 -10.21 -15.46
C GLU A 16 -10.40 -11.52 -15.13
N PHE A 17 -11.37 -11.46 -14.20
CA PHE A 17 -12.23 -12.57 -13.84
C PHE A 17 -13.58 -12.41 -14.55
N GLU A 18 -13.75 -13.12 -15.66
CA GLU A 18 -14.94 -13.06 -16.51
C GLU A 18 -16.21 -13.57 -15.81
N LYS A 19 -16.05 -14.55 -14.92
CA LYS A 19 -17.14 -15.21 -14.20
C LYS A 19 -16.83 -15.33 -12.72
N THR A 20 -17.55 -16.19 -12.02
CA THR A 20 -17.41 -16.45 -10.59
C THR A 20 -15.96 -16.73 -10.20
N ALA A 21 -15.40 -15.92 -9.32
CA ALA A 21 -14.11 -16.12 -8.70
C ALA A 21 -14.31 -16.53 -7.23
N CYS A 22 -13.90 -17.74 -6.87
CA CYS A 22 -14.08 -18.26 -5.53
C CYS A 22 -12.75 -18.42 -4.79
N PHE A 23 -12.64 -17.70 -3.67
CA PHE A 23 -11.51 -17.71 -2.73
C PHE A 23 -11.96 -18.10 -1.32
N TYR A 24 -13.07 -18.86 -1.19
CA TYR A 24 -13.60 -19.27 0.10
C TYR A 24 -12.54 -20.03 0.91
N GLY A 25 -12.30 -19.59 2.16
CA GLY A 25 -11.35 -20.22 3.08
C GLY A 25 -9.89 -20.21 2.60
N VAL A 26 -9.53 -19.31 1.69
CA VAL A 26 -8.14 -19.15 1.24
C VAL A 26 -7.30 -18.52 2.35
N ARG A 27 -6.08 -19.03 2.49
CA ARG A 27 -5.08 -18.42 3.36
C ARG A 27 -3.93 -17.84 2.54
N PHE A 28 -3.60 -16.58 2.83
CA PHE A 28 -2.42 -15.91 2.32
C PHE A 28 -1.37 -15.78 3.42
N ASP A 29 -0.22 -16.47 3.28
CA ASP A 29 0.91 -16.33 4.19
C ASP A 29 1.74 -15.08 3.88
N LYS A 30 1.67 -14.55 2.65
CA LYS A 30 2.24 -13.27 2.22
C LYS A 30 1.21 -12.45 1.46
N ALA A 31 1.40 -11.12 1.42
CA ALA A 31 0.44 -10.20 0.82
C ALA A 31 0.16 -10.51 -0.65
N PRO A 32 -1.11 -10.72 -1.05
CA PRO A 32 -1.49 -10.91 -2.44
C PRO A 32 -1.54 -9.57 -3.18
N ASN A 33 -1.25 -9.60 -4.48
CA ASN A 33 -1.38 -8.44 -5.35
C ASN A 33 -2.62 -8.59 -6.25
N PHE A 34 -3.69 -7.87 -5.93
CA PHE A 34 -4.89 -7.72 -6.76
C PHE A 34 -5.00 -6.33 -7.39
N SER A 35 -3.89 -5.57 -7.47
CA SER A 35 -3.94 -4.23 -8.04
C SER A 35 -4.36 -4.29 -9.51
N ALA A 36 -5.21 -3.33 -9.92
CA ALA A 36 -5.81 -3.29 -11.25
C ALA A 36 -6.58 -4.57 -11.67
N CYS A 37 -6.88 -5.45 -10.71
CA CYS A 37 -7.70 -6.63 -10.97
C CYS A 37 -9.15 -6.22 -11.24
N TYR A 38 -9.79 -6.87 -12.21
CA TYR A 38 -11.18 -6.60 -12.57
C TYR A 38 -12.05 -7.84 -12.41
N PHE A 39 -13.12 -7.70 -11.63
CA PHE A 39 -14.15 -8.72 -11.47
C PHE A 39 -15.39 -8.27 -12.25
N LYS A 40 -15.69 -8.96 -13.35
CA LYS A 40 -16.84 -8.64 -14.23
C LYS A 40 -18.17 -8.87 -13.52
N GLU A 41 -18.22 -9.87 -12.66
CA GLU A 41 -19.37 -10.21 -11.81
C GLU A 41 -19.00 -10.09 -10.32
N PRO A 42 -18.88 -8.88 -9.75
CA PRO A 42 -18.36 -8.69 -8.38
C PRO A 42 -19.25 -9.34 -7.32
N LYS A 43 -20.55 -9.49 -7.58
CA LYS A 43 -21.49 -10.20 -6.68
C LYS A 43 -21.28 -11.72 -6.65
N ALA A 44 -20.60 -12.27 -7.63
CA ALA A 44 -20.31 -13.72 -7.71
C ALA A 44 -18.91 -14.06 -7.15
N VAL A 45 -18.12 -13.07 -6.74
CA VAL A 45 -16.82 -13.29 -6.07
C VAL A 45 -17.08 -13.76 -4.65
N ASN A 46 -16.44 -14.84 -4.24
CA ASN A 46 -16.55 -15.33 -2.87
C ASN A 46 -15.20 -15.16 -2.16
N LEU A 47 -15.15 -14.26 -1.18
CA LEU A 47 -14.00 -13.97 -0.32
C LEU A 47 -14.30 -14.24 1.17
N ILE A 48 -15.34 -15.05 1.44
CA ILE A 48 -15.75 -15.39 2.81
C ILE A 48 -14.69 -16.30 3.46
N ASN A 49 -14.42 -16.06 4.75
CA ASN A 49 -13.45 -16.81 5.54
C ASN A 49 -12.03 -16.83 4.93
N VAL A 50 -11.63 -15.77 4.24
CA VAL A 50 -10.24 -15.61 3.81
C VAL A 50 -9.39 -15.28 5.04
N ASP A 51 -8.40 -16.11 5.31
CA ASP A 51 -7.47 -15.92 6.43
C ASP A 51 -6.35 -14.96 6.03
N ILE A 52 -6.36 -13.76 6.64
CA ILE A 52 -5.40 -12.70 6.42
C ILE A 52 -4.66 -12.30 7.70
N ASP A 53 -4.78 -13.09 8.76
CA ASP A 53 -4.24 -12.75 10.08
C ASP A 53 -2.72 -12.51 10.09
N LYS A 54 -2.00 -13.09 9.11
CA LYS A 54 -0.56 -12.89 8.95
C LYS A 54 -0.18 -11.62 8.19
N LEU A 55 -1.16 -10.94 7.58
CA LEU A 55 -0.94 -9.74 6.79
C LEU A 55 -0.99 -8.49 7.68
N ASP A 56 -0.04 -8.36 8.56
CA ASP A 56 0.16 -7.19 9.40
C ASP A 56 1.03 -6.13 8.69
N PHE A 57 1.22 -4.99 9.36
CA PHE A 57 2.06 -3.90 8.85
C PHE A 57 3.49 -4.38 8.50
N LYS A 58 4.07 -5.24 9.32
CA LYS A 58 5.43 -5.75 9.12
C LYS A 58 5.54 -6.65 7.88
N SER A 59 4.54 -7.48 7.62
CA SER A 59 4.52 -8.31 6.40
C SER A 59 4.32 -7.49 5.14
N LEU A 60 3.60 -6.36 5.22
CA LEU A 60 3.46 -5.41 4.12
C LEU A 60 4.76 -4.66 3.83
N GLU A 61 5.51 -4.26 4.85
CA GLU A 61 6.86 -3.71 4.67
C GLU A 61 7.77 -4.71 3.98
N GLN A 62 7.74 -5.97 4.42
CA GLN A 62 8.52 -7.04 3.82
C GLN A 62 8.18 -7.25 2.34
N TYR A 63 6.90 -7.19 1.98
CA TYR A 63 6.48 -7.23 0.56
C TYR A 63 7.17 -6.14 -0.27
N ILE A 64 7.19 -4.90 0.23
CA ILE A 64 7.80 -3.77 -0.47
C ILE A 64 9.32 -3.99 -0.62
N GLU A 65 9.99 -4.44 0.45
CA GLU A 65 11.44 -4.69 0.42
C GLU A 65 11.83 -5.86 -0.49
N ASP A 66 11.00 -6.89 -0.60
CA ASP A 66 11.26 -8.05 -1.44
C ASP A 66 10.99 -7.77 -2.94
N ASN A 67 10.03 -6.90 -3.24
CA ASN A 67 9.53 -6.71 -4.61
C ASN A 67 10.00 -5.41 -5.29
N TYR A 68 10.62 -4.45 -4.57
CA TYR A 68 11.02 -3.19 -5.18
C TYR A 68 12.13 -3.33 -6.25
N LYS A 69 12.83 -4.46 -6.28
CA LYS A 69 13.90 -4.76 -7.25
C LYS A 69 13.39 -5.37 -8.54
N ASP A 70 12.07 -5.55 -8.70
CA ASP A 70 11.49 -6.10 -9.90
C ASP A 70 11.88 -5.26 -11.14
N GLU A 71 12.21 -5.94 -12.23
CA GLU A 71 12.72 -5.35 -13.48
C GLU A 71 11.75 -4.38 -14.17
N THR A 72 10.47 -4.37 -13.75
CA THR A 72 9.45 -3.46 -14.26
C THR A 72 9.63 -1.99 -13.83
N CYS A 73 10.57 -1.72 -12.93
CA CYS A 73 10.97 -0.35 -12.60
C CYS A 73 11.82 0.24 -13.72
N GLU A 74 11.20 0.99 -14.62
CA GLU A 74 11.81 1.60 -15.80
C GLU A 74 13.18 2.23 -15.56
N ASN A 75 14.16 1.80 -16.35
CA ASN A 75 15.52 2.36 -16.40
C ASN A 75 15.52 3.74 -17.10
N LYS A 76 15.06 4.78 -16.42
CA LYS A 76 15.28 6.15 -16.87
C LYS A 76 16.72 6.53 -16.53
N GLN A 77 17.53 6.76 -17.56
CA GLN A 77 18.99 6.97 -17.46
C GLN A 77 19.42 8.23 -16.66
N GLU A 78 18.49 9.09 -16.25
CA GLU A 78 18.78 10.38 -15.61
C GLU A 78 18.60 10.41 -14.08
N ILE A 79 18.23 9.30 -13.43
CA ILE A 79 17.96 9.25 -12.00
C ILE A 79 19.01 8.43 -11.24
N THR A 80 19.33 8.85 -10.00
CA THR A 80 20.23 8.09 -9.14
C THR A 80 19.61 6.73 -8.74
N GLU A 81 20.45 5.75 -8.40
CA GLU A 81 20.00 4.44 -7.93
C GLU A 81 19.06 4.55 -6.72
N GLU A 82 19.38 5.43 -5.75
CA GLU A 82 18.52 5.71 -4.61
C GLU A 82 17.12 6.23 -5.01
N GLN A 83 17.06 7.14 -5.98
CA GLN A 83 15.78 7.67 -6.48
C GLN A 83 14.98 6.59 -7.21
N ARG A 84 15.66 5.72 -7.96
CA ARG A 84 15.04 4.57 -8.62
C ARG A 84 14.43 3.63 -7.57
N ASN A 85 15.22 3.24 -6.57
CA ASN A 85 14.77 2.35 -5.50
C ASN A 85 13.55 2.92 -4.77
N ASN A 86 13.56 4.21 -4.42
CA ASN A 86 12.44 4.87 -3.79
C ASN A 86 11.19 4.93 -4.68
N ASN A 87 11.36 5.11 -6.00
CA ASN A 87 10.25 5.08 -6.95
C ASN A 87 9.63 3.68 -7.05
N CYS A 88 10.47 2.63 -7.07
CA CYS A 88 10.02 1.25 -7.11
C CYS A 88 9.29 0.86 -5.81
N LYS A 89 9.85 1.18 -4.65
CA LYS A 89 9.18 0.98 -3.35
C LYS A 89 7.83 1.70 -3.28
N LEU A 90 7.76 2.93 -3.80
CA LEU A 90 6.53 3.69 -3.87
C LEU A 90 5.49 3.02 -4.79
N LYS A 91 5.93 2.46 -5.92
CA LYS A 91 5.07 1.69 -6.82
C LYS A 91 4.51 0.45 -6.11
N CYS A 92 5.36 -0.32 -5.43
CA CYS A 92 4.93 -1.49 -4.66
C CYS A 92 3.91 -1.13 -3.57
N ALA A 93 4.14 -0.06 -2.80
CA ALA A 93 3.19 0.40 -1.78
C ALA A 93 1.83 0.82 -2.38
N LYS A 94 1.84 1.46 -3.55
CA LYS A 94 0.61 1.81 -4.27
C LYS A 94 -0.14 0.57 -4.77
N HIS A 95 0.57 -0.43 -5.29
CA HIS A 95 -0.04 -1.69 -5.74
C HIS A 95 -0.70 -2.43 -4.57
N LEU A 96 -0.03 -2.52 -3.41
CA LEU A 96 -0.63 -3.11 -2.21
C LEU A 96 -1.90 -2.38 -1.78
N LYS A 97 -1.85 -1.05 -1.68
CA LYS A 97 -3.02 -0.24 -1.33
C LYS A 97 -4.17 -0.48 -2.31
N ASP A 98 -3.88 -0.47 -3.61
CA ASP A 98 -4.90 -0.69 -4.65
C ASP A 98 -5.45 -2.12 -4.59
N SER A 99 -4.59 -3.12 -4.36
CA SER A 99 -4.98 -4.53 -4.15
C SER A 99 -6.03 -4.67 -3.05
N PHE A 100 -5.75 -4.13 -1.86
CA PHE A 100 -6.68 -4.24 -0.73
C PHE A 100 -7.95 -3.43 -0.94
N ARG A 101 -7.88 -2.29 -1.63
CA ARG A 101 -9.05 -1.51 -2.02
C ARG A 101 -9.96 -2.30 -2.94
N VAL A 102 -9.43 -2.97 -3.96
CA VAL A 102 -10.21 -3.78 -4.90
C VAL A 102 -10.98 -4.87 -4.17
N ILE A 103 -10.34 -5.59 -3.26
CA ILE A 103 -11.00 -6.63 -2.47
C ILE A 103 -12.06 -6.04 -1.54
N LYS A 104 -11.74 -4.98 -0.82
CA LYS A 104 -12.69 -4.27 0.04
C LYS A 104 -13.94 -3.84 -0.72
N ASP A 105 -13.77 -3.23 -1.91
CA ASP A 105 -14.89 -2.75 -2.72
C ASP A 105 -15.79 -3.90 -3.20
N VAL A 106 -15.22 -5.06 -3.56
CA VAL A 106 -15.98 -6.27 -3.87
C VAL A 106 -16.80 -6.72 -2.66
N LEU A 107 -16.21 -6.77 -1.47
CA LEU A 107 -16.91 -7.18 -0.25
C LEU A 107 -18.04 -6.21 0.14
N ILE A 108 -17.83 -4.92 -0.05
CA ILE A 108 -18.88 -3.89 0.17
C ILE A 108 -20.05 -4.12 -0.77
N THR A 109 -19.82 -4.43 -2.05
CA THR A 109 -20.91 -4.72 -3.02
C THR A 109 -21.74 -5.94 -2.65
N GLN A 110 -21.21 -6.81 -1.80
CA GLN A 110 -21.84 -8.01 -1.28
C GLN A 110 -22.48 -7.82 0.10
N ASN A 111 -22.41 -6.62 0.67
CA ASN A 111 -22.81 -6.31 2.06
C ASN A 111 -21.97 -7.06 3.13
N ASN A 112 -20.79 -7.56 2.79
CA ASN A 112 -19.84 -8.18 3.73
C ASN A 112 -18.98 -7.12 4.43
N THR A 113 -19.61 -6.33 5.29
CA THR A 113 -18.98 -5.15 5.88
C THR A 113 -17.89 -5.50 6.90
N LEU A 114 -18.00 -6.58 7.62
CA LEU A 114 -16.99 -6.99 8.62
C LEU A 114 -15.68 -7.39 7.94
N GLU A 115 -15.75 -8.27 6.96
CA GLU A 115 -14.59 -8.69 6.18
C GLU A 115 -13.99 -7.48 5.42
N ALA A 116 -14.85 -6.60 4.88
CA ALA A 116 -14.38 -5.38 4.21
C ALA A 116 -13.58 -4.46 5.14
N GLN A 117 -13.91 -4.41 6.44
CA GLN A 117 -13.15 -3.61 7.41
C GLN A 117 -11.75 -4.18 7.67
N GLU A 118 -11.58 -5.49 7.71
CA GLU A 118 -10.25 -6.10 7.84
C GLU A 118 -9.35 -5.76 6.65
N TRP A 119 -9.88 -5.86 5.42
CA TRP A 119 -9.15 -5.45 4.23
C TRP A 119 -8.91 -3.94 4.18
N HIS A 120 -9.82 -3.13 4.69
CA HIS A 120 -9.62 -1.68 4.82
C HIS A 120 -8.48 -1.33 5.78
N LYS A 121 -8.32 -2.07 6.87
CA LYS A 121 -7.17 -1.92 7.77
C LYS A 121 -5.84 -2.13 7.03
N LEU A 122 -5.76 -3.18 6.21
CA LEU A 122 -4.56 -3.43 5.39
C LEU A 122 -4.33 -2.34 4.34
N GLU A 123 -5.40 -1.82 3.71
CA GLU A 123 -5.32 -0.67 2.80
C GLU A 123 -4.73 0.55 3.50
N LEU A 124 -5.14 0.83 4.74
CA LEU A 124 -4.62 1.95 5.53
C LEU A 124 -3.14 1.77 5.87
N TYR A 125 -2.69 0.56 6.22
CA TYR A 125 -1.27 0.27 6.44
C TYR A 125 -0.44 0.50 5.18
N ALA A 126 -0.92 0.01 4.04
CA ALA A 126 -0.25 0.24 2.75
C ALA A 126 -0.21 1.74 2.39
N LYS A 127 -1.27 2.49 2.71
CA LYS A 127 -1.33 3.95 2.53
C LYS A 127 -0.36 4.69 3.44
N GLU A 128 -0.23 4.29 4.69
CA GLU A 128 0.75 4.84 5.62
C GLU A 128 2.17 4.68 5.06
N LYS A 129 2.50 3.48 4.58
CA LYS A 129 3.81 3.21 3.97
C LYS A 129 4.05 4.01 2.69
N GLU A 130 3.04 4.15 1.83
CA GLU A 130 3.09 5.04 0.66
C GLU A 130 3.50 6.46 1.07
N LEU A 131 2.87 7.00 2.13
CA LEU A 131 3.14 8.36 2.61
C LEU A 131 4.53 8.50 3.22
N GLU A 132 5.01 7.52 3.98
CA GLU A 132 6.36 7.51 4.54
C GLU A 132 7.43 7.57 3.45
N ILE A 133 7.29 6.74 2.41
CA ILE A 133 8.22 6.72 1.27
C ILE A 133 8.18 8.06 0.52
N GLN A 134 7.00 8.65 0.31
CA GLN A 134 6.86 9.96 -0.32
C GLN A 134 7.52 11.08 0.50
N LEU A 135 7.35 11.07 1.82
CA LEU A 135 7.97 12.07 2.71
C LEU A 135 9.50 11.96 2.70
N SER A 136 10.04 10.74 2.74
CA SER A 136 11.47 10.48 2.66
C SER A 136 12.05 10.96 1.34
N LYS A 137 11.37 10.70 0.22
CA LYS A 137 11.74 11.20 -1.11
C LYS A 137 11.79 12.72 -1.15
N ASN A 138 10.72 13.40 -0.70
CA ASN A 138 10.64 14.86 -0.71
C ASN A 138 11.73 15.50 0.15
N LYS A 139 12.07 14.89 1.28
CA LYS A 139 13.17 15.36 2.15
C LYS A 139 14.51 15.28 1.42
N ASN A 140 14.81 14.18 0.76
CA ASN A 140 16.04 13.99 0.01
C ASN A 140 16.15 14.95 -1.19
N ASP A 141 15.05 15.17 -1.92
CA ASP A 141 15.00 16.11 -3.04
C ASP A 141 15.21 17.57 -2.58
N ASN A 142 14.69 17.96 -1.43
CA ASN A 142 14.90 19.29 -0.86
C ASN A 142 16.34 19.48 -0.40
N LEU A 143 16.93 18.50 0.30
CA LEU A 143 18.35 18.57 0.70
C LEU A 143 19.28 18.69 -0.51
N LYS A 144 18.98 18.00 -1.63
CA LYS A 144 19.76 18.13 -2.88
C LYS A 144 19.61 19.50 -3.56
N LYS A 145 18.45 20.14 -3.44
CA LYS A 145 18.23 21.52 -3.94
C LYS A 145 18.97 22.54 -3.07
N GLU A 146 18.97 22.38 -1.77
CA GLU A 146 19.66 23.27 -0.83
C GLU A 146 21.20 23.20 -0.98
N SER A 147 21.74 22.00 -1.23
CA SER A 147 23.18 21.84 -1.48
C SER A 147 23.66 22.49 -2.78
N LYS A 148 22.75 22.75 -3.73
CA LYS A 148 23.03 23.46 -4.99
C LYS A 148 22.89 24.97 -4.88
N ASN A 149 22.15 25.47 -3.88
CA ASN A 149 21.93 26.89 -3.63
C ASN A 149 22.62 27.25 -2.30
N GLN A 150 23.95 27.51 -2.35
CA GLN A 150 24.66 28.06 -1.20
C GLN A 150 24.13 29.46 -0.88
N VAL A 151 23.20 29.56 0.02
CA VAL A 151 22.98 30.58 1.07
C VAL A 151 21.69 30.23 1.80
N TYR A 152 21.76 29.57 2.95
CA TYR A 152 20.57 29.41 3.81
C TYR A 152 20.90 29.29 5.31
N ASN A 153 20.05 29.90 6.14
CA ASN A 153 20.19 29.95 7.59
C ASN A 153 19.46 28.78 8.26
N PRO A 154 20.14 27.91 9.04
CA PRO A 154 19.55 26.67 9.59
C PRO A 154 18.41 26.89 10.60
N LYS A 155 18.23 28.07 11.16
CA LYS A 155 17.24 28.33 12.23
C LYS A 155 15.80 28.41 11.78
N ASP A 156 15.54 28.61 10.49
CA ASP A 156 14.17 28.71 9.98
C ASP A 156 13.54 27.35 9.61
N TYR A 157 14.37 26.34 9.43
CA TYR A 157 13.94 25.01 8.97
C TYR A 157 13.27 24.16 10.05
N GLU A 158 13.75 24.23 11.29
CA GLU A 158 13.16 23.49 12.41
C GLU A 158 11.74 23.97 12.74
N LYS A 159 11.46 25.25 12.60
CA LYS A 159 10.12 25.82 12.87
C LYS A 159 9.06 25.38 11.85
N PHE A 160 9.43 25.23 10.58
CA PHE A 160 8.50 24.91 9.51
C PHE A 160 8.09 23.41 9.49
N ASN A 161 9.04 22.50 9.73
CA ASN A 161 8.79 21.06 9.76
C ASN A 161 8.00 20.62 11.00
N TYR A 162 8.26 21.22 12.16
CA TYR A 162 7.55 20.85 13.39
C TYR A 162 6.08 21.23 13.37
N SER A 163 5.73 22.37 12.75
CA SER A 163 4.33 22.80 12.61
C SER A 163 3.54 21.90 11.63
N ARG A 164 4.15 21.45 10.54
CA ARG A 164 3.53 20.59 9.53
C ARG A 164 3.32 19.16 10.03
N LEU A 165 4.27 18.60 10.77
CA LEU A 165 4.15 17.29 11.41
C LEU A 165 3.10 17.31 12.55
N LYS A 166 3.00 18.41 13.29
CA LYS A 166 1.98 18.59 14.33
C LYS A 166 0.56 18.67 13.72
N THR A 167 0.42 19.33 12.57
CA THR A 167 -0.86 19.46 11.85
C THR A 167 -1.28 18.14 11.19
N LEU A 168 -0.33 17.34 10.69
CA LEU A 168 -0.60 16.01 10.14
C LEU A 168 -0.97 15.02 11.24
N LYS A 169 -0.26 14.99 12.37
CA LYS A 169 -0.64 14.16 13.53
C LYS A 169 -2.00 14.55 14.09
N SER A 170 -2.32 15.83 14.20
CA SER A 170 -3.62 16.27 14.72
C SER A 170 -4.80 16.00 13.77
N LYS A 171 -4.55 15.88 12.46
CA LYS A 171 -5.60 15.54 11.47
C LYS A 171 -5.79 14.04 11.27
N LEU A 172 -4.75 13.22 11.51
CA LEU A 172 -4.81 11.76 11.36
C LEU A 172 -5.26 11.04 12.65
N MET A 173 -4.92 11.57 13.83
CA MET A 173 -5.31 10.98 15.12
C MET A 173 -6.84 10.85 15.32
N PRO A 174 -7.69 11.84 14.97
CA PRO A 174 -9.12 11.68 15.12
C PRO A 174 -9.75 10.61 14.24
N LEU A 175 -9.18 10.38 13.03
CA LEU A 175 -9.70 9.37 12.09
C LEU A 175 -9.44 7.93 12.57
N ILE A 176 -8.34 7.70 13.28
CA ILE A 176 -8.02 6.38 13.84
C ILE A 176 -8.89 6.05 15.06
N PHE A 177 -9.27 7.06 15.88
CA PHE A 177 -10.12 6.85 17.06
C PHE A 177 -11.60 6.64 16.73
N TYR A 178 -12.11 7.18 15.62
CA TYR A 178 -13.52 7.00 15.22
C TYR A 178 -13.78 5.66 14.49
N SER A 179 -12.75 4.94 14.07
CA SER A 179 -12.89 3.59 13.48
C SER A 179 -12.81 2.45 14.49
N LEU A 180 -12.65 2.77 15.80
CA LEU A 180 -12.55 1.79 16.90
C LEU A 180 -13.73 1.88 17.91
N LEU A 181 -14.75 2.68 17.63
CA LEU A 181 -16.05 2.72 18.30
C LEU A 181 -17.16 2.31 17.33
#